data_defc76fb21ada7bfe6af04cad6ec6a27
#
_entry.id   defc76fb21ada7bfe6af04cad6ec6a27
#
_cell.length_a   1.000
_cell.length_b   1.000
_cell.length_c   1.000
_cell.angle_alpha   90.00
_cell.angle_beta   90.00
_cell.angle_gamma   90.00
#
_symmetry.space_group_name_H-M   'P 1'
#
loop_
_entity.id
_entity.type
_entity.pdbx_description
1 polymer ?
#
loop_
_entity_poly.entity_id
_entity_poly.type
_entity_poly.pdbx_seq_one_letter_code
_entity_poly.pdbx_strand_id
1 'polypeptide(L)'
;MYLFEGLNHIIQEYLPPEQIELVKRAFVIARDAHEGQSRSSGEPYITHPVAVASIIAEMRLDHEAVMAALLHDVIEDTPYTEEQLKEEFGASVAEIVE
;
A
#
# COMPACT_ATOMS: atom_id res chain seq x y z
N MET A 1 -6.68 -12.21 4.00
CA MET A 1 -6.46 -10.79 4.25
C MET A 1 -7.71 -10.01 3.89
N TYR A 2 -8.53 -9.90 4.88
CA TYR A 2 -9.86 -9.33 4.76
C TYR A 2 -9.87 -7.93 4.13
N LEU A 3 -9.00 -7.04 4.62
CA LEU A 3 -8.98 -5.65 4.12
C LEU A 3 -8.43 -5.53 2.71
N PHE A 4 -7.61 -6.48 2.29
CA PHE A 4 -7.00 -6.46 0.98
C PHE A 4 -7.91 -7.00 -0.12
N GLU A 5 -8.92 -7.79 0.23
CA GLU A 5 -9.76 -8.46 -0.77
C GLU A 5 -10.42 -7.52 -1.75
N GLY A 6 -10.97 -6.41 -1.29
CA GLY A 6 -11.61 -5.43 -2.17
C GLY A 6 -10.62 -4.83 -3.16
N LEU A 7 -9.47 -4.40 -2.67
CA LEU A 7 -8.42 -3.86 -3.51
C LEU A 7 -7.91 -4.91 -4.49
N ASN A 8 -7.68 -6.12 -4.00
CA ASN A 8 -7.20 -7.21 -4.85
C ASN A 8 -8.15 -7.49 -6.00
N HIS A 9 -9.45 -7.48 -5.72
CA HIS A 9 -10.47 -7.68 -6.76
C HIS A 9 -10.36 -6.64 -7.86
N ILE A 10 -10.13 -5.38 -7.50
CA ILE A 10 -10.01 -4.29 -8.46
C ILE A 10 -8.74 -4.45 -9.31
N ILE A 11 -7.59 -4.68 -8.68
CA ILE A 11 -6.33 -4.76 -9.42
C ILE A 11 -6.23 -6.00 -10.29
N GLN A 12 -6.93 -7.08 -9.95
CA GLN A 12 -6.96 -8.27 -10.78
C GLN A 12 -7.60 -8.01 -12.14
N GLU A 13 -8.39 -6.96 -12.27
CA GLU A 13 -9.05 -6.63 -13.52
C GLU A 13 -8.11 -6.01 -14.54
N TYR A 14 -6.97 -5.45 -14.12
CA TYR A 14 -6.13 -4.73 -15.07
C TYR A 14 -4.61 -4.90 -14.87
N LEU A 15 -4.15 -5.46 -13.76
CA LEU A 15 -2.71 -5.64 -13.53
C LEU A 15 -2.29 -7.09 -13.80
N PRO A 16 -1.09 -7.30 -14.35
CA PRO A 16 -0.56 -8.66 -14.51
C PRO A 16 -0.18 -9.29 -13.16
N PRO A 17 -0.10 -10.63 -13.09
CA PRO A 17 0.13 -11.34 -11.82
C PRO A 17 1.35 -10.89 -11.04
N GLU A 18 2.48 -10.61 -11.71
CA GLU A 18 3.68 -10.19 -11.01
C GLU A 18 3.54 -8.82 -10.36
N GLN A 19 2.73 -7.94 -10.95
CA GLN A 19 2.47 -6.63 -10.35
C GLN A 19 1.48 -6.74 -9.20
N ILE A 20 0.51 -7.65 -9.30
CA ILE A 20 -0.43 -7.93 -8.22
C ILE A 20 0.34 -8.42 -6.99
N GLU A 21 1.34 -9.27 -7.17
CA GLU A 21 2.16 -9.74 -6.06
C GLU A 21 2.93 -8.61 -5.39
N LEU A 22 3.43 -7.66 -6.16
CA LEU A 22 4.12 -6.50 -5.61
C LEU A 22 3.18 -5.63 -4.78
N VAL A 23 1.95 -5.41 -5.27
CA VAL A 23 0.95 -4.66 -4.51
C VAL A 23 0.60 -5.37 -3.21
N LYS A 24 0.47 -6.70 -3.27
CA LYS A 24 0.20 -7.50 -2.08
C LYS A 24 1.31 -7.38 -1.05
N ARG A 25 2.57 -7.39 -1.50
CA ARG A 25 3.72 -7.19 -0.60
C ARG A 25 3.67 -5.82 0.06
N ALA A 26 3.33 -4.79 -0.70
CA ALA A 26 3.20 -3.45 -0.17
C ALA A 26 2.11 -3.40 0.92
N PHE A 27 0.99 -4.07 0.68
CA PHE A 27 -0.07 -4.15 1.68
C PHE A 27 0.42 -4.84 2.97
N VAL A 28 1.09 -5.97 2.84
CA VAL A 28 1.57 -6.72 4.01
C VAL A 28 2.55 -5.88 4.82
N ILE A 29 3.47 -5.20 4.15
CA ILE A 29 4.45 -4.35 4.82
C ILE A 29 3.76 -3.17 5.52
N ALA A 30 2.81 -2.54 4.85
CA ALA A 30 2.06 -1.43 5.45
C ALA A 30 1.25 -1.89 6.65
N ARG A 31 0.58 -3.04 6.54
CA ARG A 31 -0.19 -3.61 7.64
C ARG A 31 0.70 -3.87 8.86
N ASP A 32 1.83 -4.53 8.63
CA ASP A 32 2.73 -4.89 9.72
C ASP A 32 3.39 -3.66 10.34
N ALA A 33 3.74 -2.66 9.53
CA ALA A 33 4.35 -1.44 10.02
C ALA A 33 3.39 -0.62 10.88
N HIS A 34 2.10 -0.65 10.56
CA HIS A 34 1.07 0.06 11.31
C HIS A 34 0.43 -0.77 12.43
N GLU A 35 0.93 -1.97 12.65
CA GLU A 35 0.38 -2.86 13.67
C GLU A 35 0.32 -2.16 15.03
N GLY A 36 -0.82 -2.23 15.68
CA GLY A 36 -1.03 -1.60 16.97
C GLY A 36 -1.48 -0.16 16.91
N GLN A 37 -1.45 0.46 15.73
CA GLN A 37 -1.92 1.83 15.56
C GLN A 37 -3.41 1.84 15.23
N SER A 38 -4.10 2.85 15.75
CA SER A 38 -5.52 3.05 15.47
C SER A 38 -5.78 4.50 15.11
N ARG A 39 -6.79 4.73 14.29
CA ARG A 39 -7.26 6.08 14.01
C ARG A 39 -8.11 6.57 15.17
N SER A 40 -8.38 7.87 15.19
CA SER A 40 -9.21 8.46 16.24
C SER A 40 -10.62 7.84 16.30
N SER A 41 -11.07 7.24 15.20
CA SER A 41 -12.34 6.52 15.14
C SER A 41 -12.29 5.14 15.77
N GLY A 42 -11.11 4.63 16.15
CA GLY A 42 -10.91 3.30 16.68
C GLY A 42 -10.64 2.24 15.64
N GLU A 43 -10.71 2.57 14.36
CA GLU A 43 -10.41 1.63 13.27
C GLU A 43 -8.91 1.41 13.14
N PRO A 44 -8.47 0.21 12.72
CA PRO A 44 -7.06 -0.02 12.43
C PRO A 44 -6.54 1.00 11.40
N TYR A 45 -5.33 1.46 11.61
CA TYR A 45 -4.75 2.51 10.76
C TYR A 45 -4.69 2.08 9.28
N ILE A 46 -4.44 0.80 9.02
CA ILE A 46 -4.29 0.27 7.67
C ILE A 46 -5.54 0.47 6.79
N THR A 47 -6.72 0.66 7.39
CA THR A 47 -7.94 0.86 6.61
C THR A 47 -7.88 2.11 5.75
N HIS A 48 -7.18 3.15 6.22
CA HIS A 48 -7.05 4.40 5.48
C HIS A 48 -6.21 4.25 4.20
N PRO A 49 -4.96 3.77 4.26
CA PRO A 49 -4.18 3.60 3.03
C PRO A 49 -4.80 2.59 2.07
N VAL A 50 -5.49 1.56 2.56
CA VAL A 50 -6.19 0.62 1.67
C VAL A 50 -7.33 1.33 0.94
N ALA A 51 -8.08 2.19 1.61
CA ALA A 51 -9.15 2.94 0.98
C ALA A 51 -8.63 3.88 -0.11
N VAL A 52 -7.52 4.58 0.16
CA VAL A 52 -6.89 5.46 -0.82
C VAL A 52 -6.38 4.65 -2.01
N ALA A 53 -5.72 3.53 -1.76
CA ALA A 53 -5.21 2.66 -2.82
C ALA A 53 -6.34 2.12 -3.69
N SER A 54 -7.49 1.82 -3.10
CA SER A 54 -8.65 1.32 -3.84
C SER A 54 -9.18 2.38 -4.79
N ILE A 55 -9.22 3.64 -4.37
CA ILE A 55 -9.65 4.74 -5.24
C ILE A 55 -8.69 4.87 -6.42
N ILE A 56 -7.39 4.81 -6.17
CA ILE A 56 -6.37 4.89 -7.21
C ILE A 56 -6.48 3.72 -8.18
N ALA A 57 -6.74 2.51 -7.68
CA ALA A 57 -6.92 1.33 -8.50
C ALA A 57 -8.19 1.42 -9.37
N GLU A 58 -9.25 2.02 -8.85
CA GLU A 58 -10.47 2.23 -9.63
C GLU A 58 -10.22 3.16 -10.81
N MET A 59 -9.27 4.07 -10.67
CA MET A 59 -8.84 4.96 -11.75
C MET A 59 -7.91 4.28 -12.75
N ARG A 60 -7.59 3.01 -12.53
CA ARG A 60 -6.72 2.19 -13.38
C ARG A 60 -5.30 2.76 -13.51
N LEU A 61 -4.80 3.35 -12.44
CA LEU A 61 -3.43 3.82 -12.41
C LEU A 61 -2.47 2.65 -12.26
N ASP A 62 -1.19 2.86 -12.55
CA ASP A 62 -0.21 1.77 -12.55
C ASP A 62 0.00 1.20 -11.15
N HIS A 63 0.66 0.03 -11.09
CA HIS A 63 0.89 -0.67 -9.83
C HIS A 63 1.74 0.14 -8.86
N GLU A 64 2.67 0.95 -9.37
CA GLU A 64 3.52 1.77 -8.51
C GLU A 64 2.71 2.85 -7.79
N ALA A 65 1.72 3.43 -8.45
CA ALA A 65 0.83 4.39 -7.81
C ALA A 65 0.01 3.74 -6.71
N VAL A 66 -0.50 2.53 -6.95
CA VAL A 66 -1.26 1.78 -5.94
C VAL A 66 -0.38 1.44 -4.75
N MET A 67 0.85 0.98 -5.00
CA MET A 67 1.80 0.65 -3.95
C MET A 67 2.17 1.90 -3.13
N ALA A 68 2.40 3.02 -3.81
CA ALA A 68 2.72 4.28 -3.13
C ALA A 68 1.58 4.71 -2.20
N ALA A 69 0.33 4.53 -2.63
CA ALA A 69 -0.82 4.84 -1.79
C ALA A 69 -0.86 3.98 -0.52
N LEU A 70 -0.53 2.69 -0.64
CA LEU A 70 -0.46 1.79 0.51
C LEU A 70 0.67 2.16 1.46
N LEU A 71 1.79 2.64 0.94
CA LEU A 71 3.00 2.89 1.72
C LEU A 71 3.16 4.36 2.14
N HIS A 72 2.28 5.21 1.69
CA HIS A 72 2.37 6.65 1.85
C HIS A 72 2.63 7.09 3.30
N ASP A 73 1.89 6.56 4.27
CA ASP A 73 2.04 6.94 5.66
C ASP A 73 3.05 6.10 6.44
N VAL A 74 3.58 5.04 5.82
CA VAL A 74 4.50 4.12 6.50
C VAL A 74 5.78 4.83 6.91
N ILE A 75 6.33 5.64 6.03
CA ILE A 75 7.60 6.34 6.29
C ILE A 75 7.45 7.36 7.41
N GLU A 76 6.35 8.11 7.41
CA GLU A 76 6.15 9.18 8.41
C GLU A 76 5.70 8.65 9.76
N ASP A 77 4.88 7.61 9.78
CA ASP A 77 4.16 7.21 10.98
C ASP A 77 4.66 5.91 11.61
N THR A 78 5.67 5.27 11.03
CA THR A 78 6.21 4.00 11.55
C THR A 78 7.74 4.01 11.50
N PRO A 79 8.40 3.04 12.17
CA PRO A 79 9.86 2.91 12.08
C PRO A 79 10.39 2.45 10.73
N TYR A 80 9.53 2.02 9.80
CA TYR A 80 9.94 1.59 8.48
C TYR A 80 10.58 2.77 7.73
N THR A 81 11.80 2.58 7.20
CA THR A 81 12.55 3.68 6.62
C THR A 81 12.43 3.77 5.11
N GLU A 82 12.69 4.96 4.58
CA GLU A 82 12.72 5.20 3.15
C GLU A 82 13.77 4.30 2.46
N GLU A 83 14.90 4.05 3.12
CA GLU A 83 15.92 3.16 2.59
C GLU A 83 15.43 1.74 2.46
N GLN A 84 14.67 1.25 3.45
CA GLN A 84 14.07 -0.08 3.38
C GLN A 84 13.06 -0.16 2.25
N LEU A 85 12.26 0.87 2.07
CA LEU A 85 11.29 0.95 0.99
C LEU A 85 11.99 0.86 -0.36
N LYS A 86 13.07 1.62 -0.53
CA LYS A 86 13.83 1.65 -1.76
C LYS A 86 14.44 0.28 -2.09
N GLU A 87 14.97 -0.41 -1.08
CA GLU A 87 15.53 -1.74 -1.26
C GLU A 87 14.45 -2.77 -1.66
N GLU A 88 13.27 -2.68 -1.05
CA GLU A 88 12.19 -3.63 -1.30
C GLU A 88 11.51 -3.41 -2.65
N PHE A 89 11.24 -2.15 -3.00
CA PHE A 89 10.37 -1.84 -4.13
C PHE A 89 11.05 -1.00 -5.21
N GLY A 90 12.26 -0.52 -4.98
CA GLY A 90 12.99 0.25 -5.96
C GLY A 90 12.79 1.76 -5.85
N ALA A 91 13.62 2.49 -6.56
CA ALA A 91 13.66 3.95 -6.50
C ALA A 91 12.38 4.61 -7.02
N SER A 92 11.73 4.02 -8.03
CA SER A 92 10.51 4.57 -8.61
C SER A 92 9.40 4.73 -7.57
N VAL A 93 9.14 3.66 -6.80
CA VAL A 93 8.10 3.70 -5.77
C VAL A 93 8.49 4.66 -4.65
N ALA A 94 9.76 4.65 -4.24
CA ALA A 94 10.25 5.54 -3.21
C ALA A 94 10.06 7.01 -3.58
N GLU A 95 10.31 7.35 -4.83
CA GLU A 95 10.11 8.72 -5.32
C GLU A 95 8.65 9.15 -5.25
N ILE A 96 7.73 8.26 -5.60
CA ILE A 96 6.31 8.58 -5.57
C ILE A 96 5.84 8.79 -4.12
N VAL A 97 6.34 7.98 -3.19
CA VAL A 97 5.96 8.06 -1.78
C VAL A 97 6.45 9.37 -1.15
N GLU A 98 7.60 9.86 -1.56
CA GLU A 98 8.11 11.13 -1.09
C GLU A 98 7.17 12.27 -1.47
#